data_ff545758becdec82209e8d1927a74f4a
#
_entry.id   ff545758becdec82209e8d1927a74f4a
#
_cell.length_a   1.000
_cell.length_b   1.000
_cell.length_c   1.000
_cell.angle_alpha   90.00
_cell.angle_beta   90.00
_cell.angle_gamma   90.00
#
_symmetry.space_group_name_H-M   'P 1'
#
loop_
_entity.id
_entity.type
_entity.pdbx_description
1 polymer ?
#
loop_
_entity_poly.entity_id
_entity_poly.type
_entity_poly.pdbx_seq_one_letter_code
_entity_poly.pdbx_strand_id
1 'polypeptide(L)'
;MTTNKGNERHNGGRPDSEGNEISLTDNELLNEYLQAYMANVEQQIEQAKRTLAVEVIPALLACGVANVEVAYSGYGDSGAIDGVQYRDAAGLRVVRDNIPQGVREKLETCVYGFLPSGFEINDGGQGTVTIDLPTRKIMLRHGQNEVVSHDTVREWEV
;
A
#
# COMPACT_ATOMS: atom_id res chain seq x y z
N MET A 1 6.66 -65.98 15.79
CA MET A 1 6.71 -65.49 15.63
C MET A 1 6.62 -64.55 15.34
N THR A 2 6.76 -64.34 15.61
CA THR A 2 6.66 -63.53 15.42
C THR A 2 6.82 -62.49 15.04
N THR A 3 7.12 -62.33 15.34
CA THR A 3 7.29 -61.43 15.07
C THR A 3 7.45 -60.53 14.52
N ASN A 4 7.61 -60.52 14.59
CA ASN A 4 7.82 -59.61 14.15
C ASN A 4 7.54 -58.88 13.49
N LYS A 5 7.37 -59.01 13.58
CA LYS A 5 6.98 -58.32 13.11
C LYS A 5 6.84 -57.30 12.89
N GLY A 6 6.96 -57.02 13.33
CA GLY A 6 6.79 -56.04 13.19
C GLY A 6 6.97 -55.09 13.01
N ASN A 7 7.45 -55.12 13.17
CA ASN A 7 7.72 -54.18 13.03
C ASN A 7 7.72 -53.37 12.26
N GLU A 8 7.92 -53.61 12.07
CA GLU A 8 7.98 -52.85 11.38
C GLU A 8 7.33 -52.02 10.96
N ARG A 9 6.97 -52.28 11.41
CA ARG A 9 6.24 -51.40 11.08
C ARG A 9 6.31 -50.31 11.10
N HIS A 10 6.92 -50.20 11.50
CA HIS A 10 6.94 -49.10 11.40
C HIS A 10 7.24 -48.28 10.82
N ASN A 11 7.38 -48.44 10.98
CA ASN A 11 7.60 -47.61 10.47
C ASN A 11 7.55 -46.90 9.82
N GLY A 12 7.44 -47.09 10.21
CA GLY A 12 7.39 -46.32 9.71
C GLY A 12 7.14 -45.52 9.18
N GLY A 13 6.97 -45.65 9.54
CA GLY A 13 6.74 -44.85 9.10
C GLY A 13 6.45 -44.06 8.78
N ARG A 14 6.29 -44.06 9.20
CA ARG A 14 6.01 -43.27 8.93
C ARG A 14 6.05 -42.42 8.48
N PRO A 15 6.15 -42.25 8.59
CA PRO A 15 6.21 -41.35 8.10
C PRO A 15 6.18 -40.71 7.43
N ASP A 16 6.07 -40.90 7.62
CA ASP A 16 6.25 -40.31 6.83
C ASP A 16 5.54 -39.77 6.16
N SER A 17 4.99 -40.07 6.34
CA SER A 17 4.32 -39.48 5.83
C SER A 17 4.05 -38.42 5.99
N GLU A 18 4.30 -38.17 6.53
CA GLU A 18 4.18 -37.06 6.57
C GLU A 18 4.69 -36.30 5.99
N GLY A 19 4.93 -36.45 5.79
CA GLY A 19 5.37 -35.81 5.35
C GLY A 19 5.56 -35.24 4.71
N ASN A 20 5.62 -35.28 4.60
CA ASN A 20 5.71 -34.54 4.08
C ASN A 20 5.33 -33.66 3.74
N GLU A 21 5.47 -33.98 3.86
CA GLU A 21 4.91 -33.23 3.76
C GLU A 21 5.14 -32.03 3.48
N ILE A 22 5.13 -31.68 3.41
CA ILE A 22 5.03 -30.28 3.25
C ILE A 22 6.27 -29.57 3.63
N SER A 23 7.29 -29.90 3.05
CA SER A 23 8.56 -29.29 3.28
C SER A 23 8.85 -28.39 2.08
N LEU A 24 8.37 -27.16 2.18
CA LEU A 24 8.66 -26.16 1.17
C LEU A 24 10.10 -25.71 1.32
N THR A 25 10.76 -25.46 0.22
CA THR A 25 12.09 -24.85 0.26
C THR A 25 11.97 -23.40 0.74
N ASP A 26 13.07 -22.83 1.20
CA ASP A 26 13.09 -21.45 1.63
C ASP A 26 12.63 -20.51 0.52
N ASN A 27 12.97 -20.82 -0.72
CA ASN A 27 12.55 -20.01 -1.86
C ASN A 27 11.04 -20.11 -2.09
N GLU A 28 10.47 -21.27 -1.92
CA GLU A 28 9.02 -21.46 -2.09
C GLU A 28 8.24 -20.73 -1.00
N LEU A 29 8.72 -20.78 0.23
CA LEU A 29 8.11 -20.05 1.34
C LEU A 29 8.18 -18.54 1.10
N LEU A 30 9.32 -18.06 0.64
CA LEU A 30 9.50 -16.66 0.31
C LEU A 30 8.55 -16.23 -0.81
N ASN A 31 8.42 -17.06 -1.84
CA ASN A 31 7.51 -16.75 -2.95
C ASN A 31 6.07 -16.70 -2.50
N GLU A 32 5.64 -17.63 -1.66
CA GLU A 32 4.29 -17.61 -1.11
C GLU A 32 4.05 -16.34 -0.29
N TYR A 33 5.01 -15.99 0.54
CA TYR A 33 4.92 -14.77 1.35
C TYR A 33 4.81 -13.53 0.46
N LEU A 34 5.66 -13.43 -0.55
CA LEU A 34 5.65 -12.29 -1.47
C LEU A 34 4.34 -12.19 -2.23
N GLN A 35 3.79 -13.31 -2.69
CA GLN A 35 2.52 -13.31 -3.40
C GLN A 35 1.38 -12.84 -2.50
N ALA A 36 1.34 -13.33 -1.26
CA ALA A 36 0.32 -12.91 -0.31
C ALA A 36 0.46 -11.42 0.03
N TYR A 37 1.69 -10.94 0.19
CA TYR A 37 1.98 -9.54 0.46
C TYR A 37 1.52 -8.67 -0.70
N MET A 38 1.87 -9.03 -1.93
CA MET A 38 1.49 -8.26 -3.11
C MET A 38 -0.02 -8.23 -3.30
N ALA A 39 -0.70 -9.36 -3.07
CA ALA A 39 -2.15 -9.41 -3.15
C ALA A 39 -2.79 -8.48 -2.13
N ASN A 40 -2.24 -8.40 -0.92
CA ASN A 40 -2.73 -7.52 0.11
C ASN A 40 -2.54 -6.05 -0.28
N VAL A 41 -1.38 -5.71 -0.83
CA VAL A 41 -1.10 -4.34 -1.29
C VAL A 41 -2.07 -3.94 -2.40
N GLU A 42 -2.29 -4.83 -3.37
CA GLU A 42 -3.25 -4.56 -4.45
C GLU A 42 -4.66 -4.34 -3.92
N GLN A 43 -5.06 -5.15 -2.93
CA GLN A 43 -6.37 -5.01 -2.32
C GLN A 43 -6.53 -3.67 -1.62
N GLN A 44 -5.48 -3.21 -0.92
CA GLN A 44 -5.49 -1.90 -0.28
C GLN A 44 -5.62 -0.78 -1.30
N ILE A 45 -4.91 -0.88 -2.42
CA ILE A 45 -4.99 0.11 -3.49
C ILE A 45 -6.40 0.13 -4.07
N GLU A 46 -6.99 -1.03 -4.35
CA GLU A 46 -8.35 -1.09 -4.89
C GLU A 46 -9.37 -0.51 -3.93
N GLN A 47 -9.22 -0.79 -2.64
CA GLN A 47 -10.08 -0.22 -1.62
C GLN A 47 -9.97 1.30 -1.59
N ALA A 48 -8.76 1.82 -1.62
CA ALA A 48 -8.51 3.26 -1.63
C ALA A 48 -9.09 3.91 -2.87
N LYS A 49 -8.91 3.29 -4.04
CA LYS A 49 -9.48 3.80 -5.29
C LYS A 49 -10.99 3.88 -5.22
N ARG A 50 -11.63 2.86 -4.66
CA ARG A 50 -13.09 2.82 -4.55
C ARG A 50 -13.60 3.93 -3.63
N THR A 51 -12.98 4.08 -2.47
CA THR A 51 -13.38 5.12 -1.52
C THR A 51 -13.18 6.50 -2.12
N LEU A 52 -12.07 6.73 -2.81
CA LEU A 52 -11.82 7.98 -3.49
C LEU A 52 -12.89 8.26 -4.53
N ALA A 53 -13.18 7.29 -5.39
CA ALA A 53 -14.12 7.48 -6.48
C ALA A 53 -15.54 7.75 -6.01
N VAL A 54 -15.97 7.09 -4.93
CA VAL A 54 -17.36 7.14 -4.49
C VAL A 54 -17.60 8.23 -3.45
N GLU A 55 -16.66 8.44 -2.54
CA GLU A 55 -16.90 9.30 -1.38
C GLU A 55 -16.08 10.59 -1.38
N VAL A 56 -14.82 10.52 -1.76
CA VAL A 56 -13.89 11.65 -1.60
C VAL A 56 -13.93 12.61 -2.78
N ILE A 57 -13.76 12.09 -3.99
CA ILE A 57 -13.72 12.94 -5.20
C ILE A 57 -15.01 13.72 -5.38
N PRO A 58 -16.21 13.11 -5.28
CA PRO A 58 -17.44 13.89 -5.42
C PRO A 58 -17.56 15.00 -4.37
N ALA A 59 -17.16 14.73 -3.13
CA ALA A 59 -17.24 15.71 -2.07
C ALA A 59 -16.26 16.86 -2.30
N LEU A 60 -15.03 16.56 -2.75
CA LEU A 60 -14.04 17.58 -3.04
C LEU A 60 -14.44 18.43 -4.24
N LEU A 61 -14.99 17.81 -5.28
CA LEU A 61 -15.50 18.55 -6.44
C LEU A 61 -16.60 19.51 -6.01
N ALA A 62 -17.46 19.08 -5.10
CA ALA A 62 -18.53 19.94 -4.57
C ALA A 62 -17.97 21.13 -3.78
N CYS A 63 -16.77 21.03 -3.25
CA CYS A 63 -16.08 22.11 -2.55
C CYS A 63 -15.27 23.02 -3.50
N GLY A 64 -15.32 22.75 -4.80
CA GLY A 64 -14.57 23.53 -5.78
C GLY A 64 -13.13 23.10 -5.96
N VAL A 65 -12.76 21.93 -5.45
CA VAL A 65 -11.39 21.40 -5.58
C VAL A 65 -11.28 20.66 -6.90
N ALA A 66 -10.20 20.93 -7.63
CA ALA A 66 -9.90 20.20 -8.87
C ALA A 66 -8.61 19.41 -8.78
N ASN A 67 -7.74 19.75 -7.84
CA ASN A 67 -6.45 19.07 -7.71
C ASN A 67 -6.07 19.00 -6.23
N VAL A 68 -5.50 17.87 -5.84
CA VAL A 68 -4.99 17.66 -4.47
C VAL A 68 -3.55 17.19 -4.57
N GLU A 69 -2.70 17.79 -3.76
CA GLU A 69 -1.32 17.38 -3.64
C GLU A 69 -1.03 17.04 -2.18
N VAL A 70 -0.59 15.80 -1.94
CA VAL A 70 -0.31 15.32 -0.60
C VAL A 70 1.18 15.03 -0.50
N ALA A 71 1.84 15.72 0.40
CA ALA A 71 3.25 15.50 0.68
C ALA A 71 3.38 14.56 1.87
N TYR A 72 4.30 13.61 1.77
CA TYR A 72 4.56 12.66 2.85
C TYR A 72 6.05 12.41 3.00
N SER A 73 6.46 12.03 4.18
CA SER A 73 7.83 11.66 4.46
C SER A 73 7.88 10.60 5.56
N GLY A 74 8.95 9.82 5.54
CA GLY A 74 9.21 8.82 6.56
C GLY A 74 10.67 8.75 6.87
N TYR A 75 11.00 8.48 8.14
CA TYR A 75 12.37 8.41 8.61
C TYR A 75 12.39 7.61 9.91
N GLY A 76 13.27 6.63 9.99
CA GLY A 76 13.47 5.83 11.21
C GLY A 76 12.20 5.28 11.78
N ASP A 77 11.50 4.41 11.24
CA ASP A 77 10.28 3.74 11.71
C ASP A 77 9.08 4.67 11.92
N SER A 78 9.18 5.93 11.46
CA SER A 78 8.07 6.86 11.59
C SER A 78 7.80 7.54 10.26
N GLY A 79 6.54 7.52 9.83
CA GLY A 79 6.15 8.15 8.58
C GLY A 79 4.77 8.73 8.67
N ALA A 80 4.57 9.84 7.98
CA ALA A 80 3.29 10.55 8.02
C ALA A 80 3.10 11.42 6.80
N ILE A 81 1.85 11.84 6.61
CA ILE A 81 1.51 12.89 5.67
C ILE A 81 1.96 14.21 6.30
N ASP A 82 2.79 14.95 5.57
CA ASP A 82 3.32 16.21 6.05
C ASP A 82 2.36 17.36 5.79
N GLY A 83 1.59 17.29 4.69
CA GLY A 83 0.65 18.33 4.36
C GLY A 83 -0.17 17.99 3.13
N VAL A 84 -1.31 18.67 3.02
CA VAL A 84 -2.22 18.51 1.90
C VAL A 84 -2.53 19.88 1.34
N GLN A 85 -2.42 20.05 0.03
CA GLN A 85 -2.80 21.26 -0.65
C GLN A 85 -3.96 20.98 -1.59
N TYR A 86 -4.96 21.83 -1.54
CA TYR A 86 -6.14 21.75 -2.39
C TYR A 86 -6.14 22.94 -3.33
N ARG A 87 -6.39 22.69 -4.62
CA ARG A 87 -6.43 23.75 -5.63
C ARG A 87 -7.70 23.64 -6.46
N ASP A 88 -8.20 24.77 -6.90
CA ASP A 88 -9.35 24.80 -7.81
C ASP A 88 -8.90 24.60 -9.25
N ALA A 89 -9.86 24.67 -10.19
CA ALA A 89 -9.58 24.47 -11.61
C ALA A 89 -8.64 25.52 -12.19
N ALA A 90 -8.57 26.68 -11.56
CA ALA A 90 -7.66 27.77 -11.96
C ALA A 90 -6.28 27.63 -11.33
N GLY A 91 -6.07 26.62 -10.51
CA GLY A 91 -4.81 26.39 -9.81
C GLY A 91 -4.68 27.22 -8.54
N LEU A 92 -5.73 27.91 -8.13
CA LEU A 92 -5.71 28.70 -6.91
C LEU A 92 -5.98 27.83 -5.70
N ARG A 93 -5.38 28.21 -4.59
CA ARG A 93 -5.47 27.43 -3.35
C ARG A 93 -6.87 27.50 -2.77
N VAL A 94 -7.41 26.35 -2.45
CA VAL A 94 -8.67 26.26 -1.71
C VAL A 94 -8.33 26.09 -0.24
N VAL A 95 -8.96 26.93 0.60
CA VAL A 95 -8.69 26.91 2.03
C VAL A 95 -9.17 25.62 2.64
N ARG A 96 -8.30 25.00 3.43
CA ARG A 96 -8.56 23.71 4.07
C ARG A 96 -9.86 23.71 4.85
N ASP A 97 -10.16 24.80 5.54
CA ASP A 97 -11.37 24.88 6.39
C ASP A 97 -12.67 24.86 5.59
N ASN A 98 -12.60 25.10 4.28
CA ASN A 98 -13.76 25.01 3.40
C ASN A 98 -14.10 23.55 3.06
N ILE A 99 -13.27 22.60 3.46
CA ILE A 99 -13.47 21.19 3.20
C ILE A 99 -13.85 20.50 4.50
N PRO A 100 -14.96 19.75 4.55
CA PRO A 100 -15.37 19.08 5.78
C PRO A 100 -14.28 18.17 6.32
N GLN A 101 -14.12 18.16 7.64
CA GLN A 101 -13.08 17.37 8.29
C GLN A 101 -13.19 15.88 7.93
N GLY A 102 -14.40 15.35 7.88
CA GLY A 102 -14.59 13.93 7.53
C GLY A 102 -14.07 13.59 6.14
N VAL A 103 -14.22 14.52 5.18
CA VAL A 103 -13.72 14.34 3.83
C VAL A 103 -12.20 14.37 3.83
N ARG A 104 -11.61 15.30 4.58
CA ARG A 104 -10.14 15.39 4.69
C ARG A 104 -9.56 14.14 5.30
N GLU A 105 -10.19 13.61 6.34
CA GLU A 105 -9.73 12.40 7.00
C GLU A 105 -9.82 11.18 6.08
N LYS A 106 -10.90 11.06 5.33
CA LYS A 106 -11.05 9.98 4.35
C LYS A 106 -10.00 10.06 3.25
N LEU A 107 -9.73 11.28 2.79
CA LEU A 107 -8.69 11.49 1.77
C LEU A 107 -7.35 10.99 2.28
N GLU A 108 -6.96 11.39 3.48
CA GLU A 108 -5.68 10.99 4.04
C GLU A 108 -5.60 9.48 4.24
N THR A 109 -6.67 8.87 4.71
CA THR A 109 -6.73 7.41 4.85
C THR A 109 -6.54 6.71 3.51
N CYS A 110 -7.18 7.24 2.46
CA CYS A 110 -7.03 6.67 1.12
C CYS A 110 -5.61 6.84 0.60
N VAL A 111 -5.00 8.00 0.86
CA VAL A 111 -3.64 8.25 0.40
C VAL A 111 -2.65 7.27 1.01
N TYR A 112 -2.81 6.94 2.29
CA TYR A 112 -1.95 5.93 2.92
C TYR A 112 -2.01 4.60 2.19
N GLY A 113 -3.13 4.27 1.55
CA GLY A 113 -3.27 3.05 0.77
C GLY A 113 -2.41 3.04 -0.49
N PHE A 114 -1.99 4.19 -0.98
CA PHE A 114 -1.14 4.30 -2.18
C PHE A 114 0.34 4.43 -1.85
N LEU A 115 0.69 4.72 -0.60
CA LEU A 115 2.08 4.94 -0.24
C LEU A 115 2.87 3.63 -0.28
N PRO A 116 4.16 3.69 -0.67
CA PRO A 116 4.99 2.48 -0.70
C PRO A 116 5.11 1.88 0.70
N SER A 117 5.01 0.57 0.80
CA SER A 117 5.24 -0.11 2.06
C SER A 117 6.65 0.12 2.54
N GLY A 118 6.77 0.43 3.82
CA GLY A 118 8.08 0.60 4.42
C GLY A 118 8.78 1.89 4.05
N PHE A 119 8.03 2.89 3.58
CA PHE A 119 8.66 4.17 3.20
C PHE A 119 9.32 4.85 4.40
N GLU A 120 8.99 4.44 5.61
CA GLU A 120 9.56 4.99 6.85
C GLU A 120 10.75 4.19 7.37
N ILE A 121 11.09 3.07 6.73
CA ILE A 121 12.14 2.16 7.23
C ILE A 121 13.53 2.66 6.83
N ASN A 122 14.50 2.45 7.72
CA ASN A 122 15.90 2.82 7.52
C ASN A 122 16.05 4.33 7.30
N ASP A 123 16.64 4.73 6.17
CA ASP A 123 16.80 6.14 5.84
C ASP A 123 15.50 6.77 5.37
N GLY A 124 14.46 5.94 5.18
CA GLY A 124 13.15 6.41 4.84
C GLY A 124 13.00 6.83 3.40
N GLY A 125 11.93 7.58 3.16
CA GLY A 125 11.63 8.11 1.85
C GLY A 125 10.65 9.25 1.96
N GLN A 126 10.46 9.94 0.85
CA GLN A 126 9.53 11.06 0.80
C GLN A 126 8.96 11.17 -0.60
N GLY A 127 7.85 11.88 -0.69
CA GLY A 127 7.25 12.07 -1.99
C GLY A 127 5.96 12.82 -1.94
N THR A 128 5.25 12.75 -3.06
CA THR A 128 3.96 13.38 -3.22
C THR A 128 2.98 12.44 -3.90
N VAL A 129 1.73 12.54 -3.50
CA VAL A 129 0.61 11.92 -4.20
C VAL A 129 -0.21 13.05 -4.76
N THR A 130 -0.38 13.09 -6.07
CA THR A 130 -1.18 14.12 -6.74
C THR A 130 -2.43 13.46 -7.30
N ILE A 131 -3.57 14.06 -7.03
CA ILE A 131 -4.85 13.57 -7.52
C ILE A 131 -5.48 14.66 -8.37
N ASP A 132 -5.68 14.36 -9.67
CA ASP A 132 -6.40 15.25 -10.57
C ASP A 132 -7.84 14.76 -10.59
N LEU A 133 -8.72 15.55 -10.00
CA LEU A 133 -10.10 15.12 -9.76
C LEU A 133 -10.91 14.99 -11.06
N PRO A 134 -10.83 15.94 -12.00
CA PRO A 134 -11.61 15.81 -13.23
C PRO A 134 -11.24 14.58 -14.05
N THR A 135 -9.97 14.23 -14.14
CA THR A 135 -9.52 13.07 -14.92
C THR A 135 -9.46 11.81 -14.07
N ARG A 136 -9.54 11.97 -12.77
CA ARG A 136 -9.45 10.87 -11.79
C ARG A 136 -8.12 10.12 -11.86
N LYS A 137 -7.06 10.85 -12.19
CA LYS A 137 -5.71 10.31 -12.22
C LYS A 137 -5.00 10.54 -10.91
N ILE A 138 -4.32 9.50 -10.44
CA ILE A 138 -3.53 9.56 -9.22
C ILE A 138 -2.09 9.27 -9.61
N MET A 139 -1.19 10.18 -9.25
CA MET A 139 0.23 10.02 -9.51
C MET A 139 1.00 10.01 -8.20
N LEU A 140 1.79 8.97 -8.01
CA LEU A 140 2.70 8.87 -6.87
C LEU A 140 4.12 9.10 -7.36
N ARG A 141 4.78 10.06 -6.75
CA ARG A 141 6.21 10.30 -6.98
C ARG A 141 6.93 10.06 -5.67
N HIS A 142 7.80 9.06 -5.64
CA HIS A 142 8.48 8.64 -4.43
C HIS A 142 9.98 8.60 -4.63
N GLY A 143 10.72 9.16 -3.68
CA GLY A 143 12.17 9.08 -3.64
C GLY A 143 12.60 8.42 -2.35
N GLN A 144 13.50 7.46 -2.46
CA GLN A 144 14.11 6.85 -1.29
C GLN A 144 15.35 7.62 -0.88
N ASN A 145 15.55 7.72 0.42
CA ASN A 145 16.74 8.38 0.95
C ASN A 145 17.90 7.39 0.94
N GLU A 146 18.78 7.56 -0.01
CA GLU A 146 19.95 6.71 -0.20
C GLU A 146 21.14 7.58 -0.61
N VAL A 147 22.31 6.97 -0.64
CA VAL A 147 23.50 7.65 -1.16
C VAL A 147 23.28 8.05 -2.63
N VAL A 148 22.56 7.20 -3.37
CA VAL A 148 22.13 7.51 -4.73
C VAL A 148 20.60 7.50 -4.73
N SER A 149 20.00 8.63 -5.06
CA SER A 149 18.55 8.78 -5.05
C SER A 149 17.94 8.12 -6.27
N HIS A 150 16.91 7.31 -6.04
CA HIS A 150 16.15 6.69 -7.12
C HIS A 150 14.69 7.10 -6.97
N ASP A 151 14.17 7.76 -8.00
CA ASP A 151 12.78 8.19 -8.00
C ASP A 151 11.91 7.16 -8.69
N THR A 152 10.79 6.84 -8.05
CA THR A 152 9.78 5.96 -8.63
C THR A 152 8.51 6.76 -8.85
N VAL A 153 7.92 6.63 -10.03
CA VAL A 153 6.67 7.28 -10.37
C VAL A 153 5.64 6.21 -10.75
N ARG A 154 4.47 6.29 -10.16
CA ARG A 154 3.36 5.39 -10.46
C ARG A 154 2.09 6.20 -10.67
N GLU A 155 1.23 5.73 -11.56
CA GLU A 155 -0.02 6.41 -11.90
C GLU A 155 -1.18 5.43 -11.87
N TRP A 156 -2.32 5.92 -11.43
CA TRP A 156 -3.57 5.16 -11.41
C TRP A 156 -4.71 6.04 -11.88
N GLU A 157 -5.74 5.40 -12.43
CA GLU A 157 -7.01 6.06 -12.73
C GLU A 157 -8.11 5.43 -11.87
N VAL A 158 -9.04 6.24 -11.42
CA VAL A 158 -10.15 5.80 -10.55
C VAL A 158 -11.53 6.10 -11.16
#